data_1f59547880b788e063710a5006ecdcd6
#
_entry.id   1f59547880b788e063710a5006ecdcd6
#
_cell.length_a   1.000
_cell.length_b   1.000
_cell.length_c   1.000
_cell.angle_alpha   90.00
_cell.angle_beta   90.00
_cell.angle_gamma   90.00
#
_symmetry.space_group_name_H-M   'P 1'
#
loop_
_entity.id
_entity.type
_entity.pdbx_description
1 polymer ?
#
loop_
_entity_poly.entity_id
_entity_poly.type
_entity_poly.pdbx_seq_one_letter_code
_entity_poly.pdbx_strand_id
1 'polypeptide(L)'
;MKESFSHVARLDQKLVCGPDEYTTNNDLNGIVAHALMGVCSEHAETRRLVRAAYPSFEDIDPVAPTEQVLSRIVFNRTTSRYRFVISLCSLLYRHTLPLEGTDGVLMSDSERTTLNHIFEKFARAFYRKELPRLKGSRYVVFEKNKPIAWATRDSTDICPFMPSMEADIWIETISDVGSSRLFIIDAKYYREALRDGSKFKTENLYQIYSYMSNARTASLTKFHEVHGCLLYPLNGRRLCEDVVLSEGSLHVRTVDLDASWQDVESQMLEIFNGMDCG
;
A
#
# COMPACT_ATOMS: atom_id res chain seq x y z
N MET A 1 27.49 21.89 -66.46
CA MET A 1 28.02 21.16 -65.29
C MET A 1 26.86 20.58 -64.51
N LYS A 2 26.74 19.29 -64.59
CA LYS A 2 25.64 18.54 -63.94
C LYS A 2 26.21 17.93 -62.68
N GLU A 3 25.69 18.32 -61.55
CA GLU A 3 26.01 17.65 -60.30
C GLU A 3 24.99 16.56 -60.00
N SER A 4 25.54 15.41 -59.81
CA SER A 4 24.82 14.19 -59.47
C SER A 4 24.42 14.22 -57.98
N PHE A 5 23.15 14.14 -57.72
CA PHE A 5 22.65 13.79 -56.37
C PHE A 5 22.72 12.28 -56.21
N SER A 6 23.65 11.88 -55.38
CA SER A 6 23.87 10.53 -54.94
C SER A 6 22.67 9.96 -54.13
N HIS A 7 22.45 8.69 -54.34
CA HIS A 7 21.55 7.78 -53.67
C HIS A 7 21.36 8.04 -52.19
N VAL A 8 20.15 8.46 -51.83
CA VAL A 8 19.64 8.26 -50.49
C VAL A 8 19.16 6.82 -50.44
N ALA A 9 19.89 5.98 -49.72
CA ALA A 9 19.45 4.64 -49.39
C ALA A 9 18.12 4.75 -48.61
N ARG A 10 17.03 4.34 -49.23
CA ARG A 10 15.77 4.04 -48.51
C ARG A 10 16.07 2.85 -47.62
N LEU A 11 16.27 3.12 -46.35
CA LEU A 11 16.08 2.12 -45.28
C LEU A 11 14.61 1.73 -45.29
N ASP A 12 14.31 0.59 -45.89
CA ASP A 12 13.04 -0.11 -45.67
C ASP A 12 13.02 -0.53 -44.20
N GLN A 13 12.68 0.40 -43.31
CA GLN A 13 12.25 0.06 -41.97
C GLN A 13 10.87 -0.61 -42.12
N LYS A 14 10.86 -1.91 -42.32
CA LYS A 14 9.71 -2.72 -42.03
C LYS A 14 9.50 -2.62 -40.51
N LEU A 15 8.59 -1.74 -40.11
CA LEU A 15 7.93 -1.84 -38.81
C LEU A 15 7.22 -3.19 -38.82
N VAL A 16 7.81 -4.17 -38.14
CA VAL A 16 7.10 -5.40 -37.76
C VAL A 16 6.16 -4.98 -36.65
N CYS A 17 5.01 -4.41 -37.03
CA CYS A 17 3.87 -4.33 -36.14
C CYS A 17 3.29 -5.75 -36.10
N GLY A 18 3.62 -6.53 -35.08
CA GLY A 18 2.79 -7.65 -34.71
C GLY A 18 1.39 -7.08 -34.43
N PRO A 19 0.31 -7.65 -34.98
CA PRO A 19 -1.02 -7.25 -34.54
C PRO A 19 -1.05 -7.47 -33.02
N ASP A 20 -1.32 -6.40 -32.25
CA ASP A 20 -1.74 -6.55 -30.87
C ASP A 20 -3.10 -7.26 -30.94
N GLU A 21 -3.08 -8.58 -30.91
CA GLU A 21 -4.28 -9.35 -30.72
C GLU A 21 -4.79 -9.03 -29.33
N TYR A 22 -5.87 -8.26 -29.28
CA TYR A 22 -6.63 -8.01 -28.04
C TYR A 22 -7.36 -9.30 -27.66
N THR A 23 -6.61 -10.30 -27.27
CA THR A 23 -7.18 -11.53 -26.72
C THR A 23 -7.24 -11.46 -25.20
N THR A 24 -8.32 -11.98 -24.66
CA THR A 24 -8.44 -12.17 -23.19
C THR A 24 -7.46 -13.22 -22.69
N ASN A 25 -7.08 -14.19 -23.54
CA ASN A 25 -6.06 -15.21 -23.23
C ASN A 25 -4.66 -14.64 -23.52
N ASN A 26 -4.09 -13.94 -22.55
CA ASN A 26 -2.77 -13.33 -22.60
C ASN A 26 -2.01 -13.56 -21.27
N ASP A 27 -0.69 -13.31 -21.27
CA ASP A 27 0.17 -13.58 -20.10
C ASP A 27 -0.31 -12.89 -18.82
N LEU A 28 -0.83 -11.66 -18.90
CA LEU A 28 -1.31 -10.93 -17.72
C LEU A 28 -2.51 -11.63 -17.06
N ASN A 29 -3.49 -11.99 -17.87
CA ASN A 29 -4.67 -12.70 -17.39
C ASN A 29 -4.34 -14.14 -17.00
N GLY A 30 -3.43 -14.80 -17.72
CA GLY A 30 -2.93 -16.14 -17.39
C GLY A 30 -2.26 -16.20 -16.02
N ILE A 31 -1.47 -15.19 -15.66
CA ILE A 31 -0.85 -15.10 -14.33
C ILE A 31 -1.92 -14.93 -13.24
N VAL A 32 -2.95 -14.13 -13.49
CA VAL A 32 -4.06 -13.96 -12.53
C VAL A 32 -4.85 -15.27 -12.39
N ALA A 33 -5.14 -15.96 -13.50
CA ALA A 33 -5.80 -17.26 -13.50
C ALA A 33 -5.00 -18.30 -12.68
N HIS A 34 -3.67 -18.36 -12.88
CA HIS A 34 -2.78 -19.23 -12.11
C HIS A 34 -2.84 -18.95 -10.61
N ALA A 35 -2.78 -17.67 -10.22
CA ALA A 35 -2.88 -17.27 -8.83
C ALA A 35 -4.24 -17.62 -8.20
N LEU A 36 -5.35 -17.39 -8.90
CA LEU A 36 -6.70 -17.75 -8.43
C LEU A 36 -6.86 -19.26 -8.19
N MET A 37 -6.26 -20.09 -9.04
CA MET A 37 -6.26 -21.55 -8.86
C MET A 37 -5.42 -22.00 -7.66
N GLY A 38 -4.32 -21.29 -7.38
CA GLY A 38 -3.40 -21.59 -6.27
C GLY A 38 -3.85 -21.06 -4.90
N VAL A 39 -4.81 -20.14 -4.84
CA VAL A 39 -5.26 -19.56 -3.57
C VAL A 39 -6.15 -20.56 -2.81
N CYS A 40 -5.53 -21.27 -1.87
CA CYS A 40 -6.22 -22.03 -0.84
C CYS A 40 -6.38 -21.17 0.40
N SER A 41 -7.61 -20.87 0.80
CA SER A 41 -7.87 -20.08 1.99
C SER A 41 -8.89 -20.77 2.89
N GLU A 42 -8.63 -20.78 4.19
CA GLU A 42 -9.60 -21.24 5.20
C GLU A 42 -10.71 -20.20 5.43
N HIS A 43 -10.50 -18.94 5.04
CA HIS A 43 -11.49 -17.89 5.21
C HIS A 43 -12.62 -17.99 4.19
N ALA A 44 -13.85 -18.05 4.68
CA ALA A 44 -15.05 -18.20 3.85
C ALA A 44 -15.24 -17.04 2.86
N GLU A 45 -14.91 -15.81 3.25
CA GLU A 45 -15.04 -14.64 2.38
C GLU A 45 -14.03 -14.67 1.25
N THR A 46 -12.77 -15.05 1.51
CA THR A 46 -11.75 -15.21 0.47
C THR A 46 -12.16 -16.27 -0.54
N ARG A 47 -12.63 -17.43 -0.07
CA ARG A 47 -13.18 -18.48 -0.97
C ARG A 47 -14.34 -17.98 -1.81
N ARG A 48 -15.24 -17.17 -1.22
CA ARG A 48 -16.37 -16.58 -1.94
C ARG A 48 -15.89 -15.63 -3.05
N LEU A 49 -14.91 -14.78 -2.75
CA LEU A 49 -14.34 -13.84 -3.72
C LEU A 49 -13.62 -14.55 -4.87
N VAL A 50 -12.81 -15.57 -4.56
CA VAL A 50 -12.13 -16.40 -5.57
C VAL A 50 -13.16 -17.09 -6.46
N ARG A 51 -14.20 -17.70 -5.89
CA ARG A 51 -15.28 -18.34 -6.66
C ARG A 51 -16.06 -17.35 -7.53
N ALA A 52 -16.22 -16.12 -7.07
CA ALA A 52 -16.89 -15.08 -7.85
C ALA A 52 -16.02 -14.54 -9.00
N ALA A 53 -14.71 -14.52 -8.84
CA ALA A 53 -13.77 -14.05 -9.86
C ALA A 53 -13.44 -15.13 -10.90
N TYR A 54 -13.34 -16.39 -10.48
CA TYR A 54 -12.86 -17.50 -11.31
C TYR A 54 -13.60 -17.68 -12.66
N PRO A 55 -14.95 -17.57 -12.75
CA PRO A 55 -15.64 -17.72 -14.01
C PRO A 55 -15.18 -16.75 -15.12
N SER A 56 -14.66 -15.59 -14.74
CA SER A 56 -14.10 -14.62 -15.70
C SER A 56 -12.74 -15.05 -16.27
N PHE A 57 -12.14 -16.12 -15.73
CA PHE A 57 -10.83 -16.64 -16.10
C PHE A 57 -10.88 -18.12 -16.54
N GLU A 58 -12.07 -18.71 -16.69
CA GLU A 58 -12.26 -20.12 -17.00
C GLU A 58 -11.68 -20.51 -18.37
N ASP A 59 -11.78 -19.62 -19.34
CA ASP A 59 -11.27 -19.81 -20.71
C ASP A 59 -9.84 -19.26 -20.89
N ILE A 60 -9.13 -18.97 -19.80
CA ILE A 60 -7.79 -18.41 -19.84
C ILE A 60 -6.77 -19.45 -19.39
N ASP A 61 -5.77 -19.68 -20.23
CA ASP A 61 -4.68 -20.62 -19.92
C ASP A 61 -3.84 -20.09 -18.74
N PRO A 62 -3.72 -20.84 -17.63
CA PRO A 62 -2.94 -20.41 -16.48
C PRO A 62 -1.45 -20.33 -16.81
N VAL A 63 -0.82 -19.21 -16.48
CA VAL A 63 0.60 -18.96 -16.72
C VAL A 63 1.31 -18.72 -15.38
N ALA A 64 2.28 -19.57 -15.04
CA ALA A 64 3.08 -19.36 -13.84
C ALA A 64 3.95 -18.10 -13.97
N PRO A 65 3.96 -17.20 -12.99
CA PRO A 65 4.73 -15.95 -13.03
C PRO A 65 6.23 -16.18 -12.75
N THR A 66 6.88 -16.97 -13.58
CA THR A 66 8.32 -17.20 -13.53
C THR A 66 9.09 -15.94 -13.93
N GLU A 67 10.37 -15.85 -13.55
CA GLU A 67 11.21 -14.71 -13.94
C GLU A 67 11.28 -14.53 -15.47
N GLN A 68 11.30 -15.64 -16.21
CA GLN A 68 11.29 -15.62 -17.67
C GLN A 68 10.01 -15.02 -18.25
N VAL A 69 8.85 -15.32 -17.66
CA VAL A 69 7.57 -14.73 -18.07
C VAL A 69 7.51 -13.27 -17.69
N LEU A 70 7.86 -12.93 -16.45
CA LEU A 70 7.80 -11.57 -15.92
C LEU A 70 8.73 -10.62 -16.69
N SER A 71 9.90 -11.08 -17.13
CA SER A 71 10.85 -10.26 -17.91
C SER A 71 10.33 -9.85 -19.30
N ARG A 72 9.35 -10.57 -19.84
CA ARG A 72 8.72 -10.27 -21.13
C ARG A 72 7.55 -9.29 -21.04
N ILE A 73 7.01 -9.10 -19.83
CA ILE A 73 5.85 -8.24 -19.62
C ILE A 73 6.25 -6.78 -19.73
N VAL A 74 5.71 -6.10 -20.73
CA VAL A 74 5.84 -4.66 -20.90
C VAL A 74 4.52 -3.99 -20.56
N PHE A 75 4.52 -3.18 -19.51
CA PHE A 75 3.33 -2.42 -19.13
C PHE A 75 3.24 -1.14 -19.93
N ASN A 76 2.18 -0.97 -20.67
CA ASN A 76 1.79 0.25 -21.35
C ASN A 76 0.77 1.06 -20.54
N ARG A 77 0.25 2.15 -21.09
CA ARG A 77 -0.75 3.01 -20.44
C ARG A 77 -2.03 2.25 -20.05
N THR A 78 -2.47 1.31 -20.88
CA THR A 78 -3.69 0.52 -20.67
C THR A 78 -3.49 -0.58 -19.66
N THR A 79 -2.33 -1.23 -19.67
CA THR A 79 -2.00 -2.37 -18.80
C THR A 79 -1.32 -1.99 -17.49
N SER A 80 -0.96 -0.70 -17.30
CA SER A 80 -0.29 -0.22 -16.09
C SER A 80 -1.03 -0.55 -14.79
N ARG A 81 -2.36 -0.61 -14.82
CA ARG A 81 -3.21 -1.02 -13.68
C ARG A 81 -3.01 -2.46 -13.26
N TYR A 82 -2.51 -3.33 -14.14
CA TYR A 82 -2.19 -4.73 -13.81
C TYR A 82 -0.92 -4.86 -13.00
N ARG A 83 -0.02 -3.86 -13.03
CA ARG A 83 1.29 -3.93 -12.37
C ARG A 83 1.21 -4.42 -10.92
N PHE A 84 0.30 -3.84 -10.13
CA PHE A 84 0.11 -4.24 -8.75
C PHE A 84 -0.38 -5.69 -8.61
N VAL A 85 -1.37 -6.08 -9.40
CA VAL A 85 -1.94 -7.44 -9.36
C VAL A 85 -0.89 -8.48 -9.77
N ILE A 86 -0.12 -8.21 -10.82
CA ILE A 86 0.96 -9.11 -11.28
C ILE A 86 2.05 -9.23 -10.22
N SER A 87 2.43 -8.13 -9.55
CA SER A 87 3.40 -8.18 -8.45
C SER A 87 2.89 -9.03 -7.29
N LEU A 88 1.59 -8.92 -6.97
CA LEU A 88 0.96 -9.75 -5.94
C LEU A 88 0.94 -11.24 -6.33
N CYS A 89 0.56 -11.55 -7.57
CA CYS A 89 0.56 -12.93 -8.07
C CYS A 89 1.97 -13.55 -8.07
N SER A 90 2.98 -12.75 -8.44
CA SER A 90 4.39 -13.15 -8.37
C SER A 90 4.83 -13.48 -6.94
N LEU A 91 4.44 -12.63 -5.99
CA LEU A 91 4.75 -12.82 -4.58
C LEU A 91 4.12 -14.11 -4.05
N LEU A 92 2.83 -14.33 -4.31
CA LEU A 92 2.12 -15.55 -3.94
C LEU A 92 2.79 -16.79 -4.52
N TYR A 93 3.15 -16.75 -5.81
CA TYR A 93 3.82 -17.88 -6.48
C TYR A 93 5.15 -18.23 -5.82
N ARG A 94 6.00 -17.25 -5.51
CA ARG A 94 7.30 -17.49 -4.87
C ARG A 94 7.16 -18.07 -3.47
N HIS A 95 6.16 -17.65 -2.71
CA HIS A 95 5.89 -18.15 -1.36
C HIS A 95 5.20 -19.52 -1.33
N THR A 96 4.60 -19.95 -2.45
CA THR A 96 4.02 -21.30 -2.57
C THR A 96 5.01 -22.35 -3.07
N LEU A 97 6.18 -21.93 -3.59
CA LEU A 97 7.22 -22.87 -4.00
C LEU A 97 7.88 -23.51 -2.77
N PRO A 98 8.14 -24.84 -2.77
CA PRO A 98 8.91 -25.48 -1.71
C PRO A 98 10.31 -24.88 -1.66
N LEU A 99 10.69 -24.34 -0.51
CA LEU A 99 12.05 -23.83 -0.28
C LEU A 99 12.99 -25.03 -0.12
N GLU A 100 13.70 -25.40 -1.17
CA GLU A 100 14.85 -26.28 -1.03
C GLU A 100 16.02 -25.49 -0.45
N GLY A 101 16.17 -25.60 0.88
CA GLY A 101 17.45 -25.46 1.58
C GLY A 101 18.13 -24.10 1.57
N THR A 102 17.46 -22.98 1.94
CA THR A 102 18.20 -21.76 2.34
C THR A 102 17.45 -20.96 3.38
N ASP A 103 18.15 -20.61 4.43
CA ASP A 103 17.76 -19.61 5.42
C ASP A 103 17.42 -18.28 4.73
N GLY A 104 16.14 -17.88 4.81
CA GLY A 104 15.68 -16.54 4.51
C GLY A 104 15.85 -16.08 3.06
N VAL A 105 14.83 -16.29 2.23
CA VAL A 105 14.75 -15.64 0.91
C VAL A 105 14.85 -14.12 1.12
N LEU A 106 15.93 -13.52 0.65
CA LEU A 106 16.09 -12.07 0.62
C LEU A 106 15.04 -11.50 -0.34
N MET A 107 14.04 -10.85 0.23
CA MET A 107 13.02 -10.15 -0.55
C MET A 107 13.66 -9.03 -1.38
N SER A 108 13.31 -8.98 -2.65
CA SER A 108 13.70 -7.88 -3.52
C SER A 108 13.05 -6.55 -3.08
N ASP A 109 13.63 -5.42 -3.45
CA ASP A 109 13.05 -4.09 -3.17
C ASP A 109 11.66 -3.93 -3.79
N SER A 110 11.41 -4.56 -4.93
CA SER A 110 10.12 -4.60 -5.60
C SER A 110 9.06 -5.33 -4.76
N GLU A 111 9.43 -6.45 -4.15
CA GLU A 111 8.53 -7.23 -3.28
C GLU A 111 8.22 -6.47 -1.99
N ARG A 112 9.22 -5.83 -1.39
CA ARG A 112 9.03 -4.97 -0.21
C ARG A 112 8.07 -3.83 -0.50
N THR A 113 8.24 -3.16 -1.64
CA THR A 113 7.34 -2.09 -2.08
C THR A 113 5.92 -2.60 -2.27
N THR A 114 5.77 -3.78 -2.85
CA THR A 114 4.46 -4.42 -3.05
C THR A 114 3.78 -4.74 -1.72
N LEU A 115 4.50 -5.37 -0.78
CA LEU A 115 3.95 -5.71 0.54
C LEU A 115 3.61 -4.46 1.36
N ASN A 116 4.45 -3.43 1.30
CA ASN A 116 4.16 -2.16 1.95
C ASN A 116 2.82 -1.59 1.45
N HIS A 117 2.65 -1.55 0.13
CA HIS A 117 1.43 -1.06 -0.49
C HIS A 117 0.17 -1.91 -0.20
N ILE A 118 0.34 -3.25 -0.09
CA ILE A 118 -0.73 -4.15 0.34
C ILE A 118 -1.12 -3.83 1.79
N PHE A 119 -0.16 -3.69 2.67
CA PHE A 119 -0.39 -3.43 4.09
C PHE A 119 -1.06 -2.08 4.32
N GLU A 120 -0.62 -1.02 3.65
CA GLU A 120 -1.28 0.29 3.64
C GLU A 120 -2.74 0.20 3.20
N LYS A 121 -3.00 -0.48 2.07
CA LYS A 121 -4.35 -0.66 1.55
C LYS A 121 -5.22 -1.52 2.48
N PHE A 122 -4.66 -2.58 3.04
CA PHE A 122 -5.33 -3.43 4.00
C PHE A 122 -5.76 -2.62 5.23
N ALA A 123 -4.84 -1.94 5.88
CA ALA A 123 -5.12 -1.18 7.10
C ALA A 123 -6.14 -0.06 6.84
N ARG A 124 -6.03 0.65 5.72
CA ARG A 124 -7.01 1.67 5.32
C ARG A 124 -8.40 1.08 5.07
N ALA A 125 -8.49 -0.01 4.32
CA ALA A 125 -9.75 -0.67 4.02
C ALA A 125 -10.42 -1.21 5.28
N PHE A 126 -9.62 -1.76 6.20
CA PHE A 126 -10.07 -2.22 7.50
C PHE A 126 -10.74 -1.10 8.30
N TYR A 127 -10.03 -0.01 8.56
CA TYR A 127 -10.58 1.10 9.34
C TYR A 127 -11.77 1.77 8.63
N ARG A 128 -11.76 1.88 7.32
CA ARG A 128 -12.88 2.43 6.55
C ARG A 128 -14.16 1.61 6.68
N LYS A 129 -14.04 0.28 6.77
CA LYS A 129 -15.17 -0.65 6.92
C LYS A 129 -15.65 -0.72 8.36
N GLU A 130 -14.72 -0.87 9.30
CA GLU A 130 -15.05 -1.26 10.66
C GLU A 130 -15.36 -0.08 11.60
N LEU A 131 -14.68 1.06 11.46
CA LEU A 131 -14.92 2.19 12.36
C LEU A 131 -16.34 2.76 12.24
N PRO A 132 -16.90 3.03 11.05
CA PRO A 132 -18.28 3.47 10.94
C PRO A 132 -19.30 2.43 11.44
N ARG A 133 -19.00 1.15 11.27
CA ARG A 133 -19.86 0.05 11.72
C ARG A 133 -19.91 -0.05 13.24
N LEU A 134 -18.78 0.09 13.93
CA LEU A 134 -18.66 -0.14 15.36
C LEU A 134 -18.85 1.12 16.20
N LYS A 135 -18.40 2.26 15.71
CA LYS A 135 -18.40 3.53 16.41
C LYS A 135 -19.38 4.57 15.84
N GLY A 136 -20.11 4.19 14.78
CA GLY A 136 -21.07 5.05 14.11
C GLY A 136 -20.43 6.08 13.17
N SER A 137 -21.26 6.93 12.57
CA SER A 137 -20.85 7.94 11.56
C SER A 137 -19.94 9.05 12.09
N ARG A 138 -19.51 8.99 13.34
CA ARG A 138 -18.59 9.97 13.93
C ARG A 138 -17.18 9.92 13.37
N TYR A 139 -16.79 8.81 12.74
CA TYR A 139 -15.45 8.59 12.19
C TYR A 139 -15.51 8.59 10.67
N VAL A 140 -14.76 9.49 10.06
CA VAL A 140 -14.61 9.58 8.60
C VAL A 140 -13.21 9.11 8.22
N VAL A 141 -13.11 7.97 7.56
CA VAL A 141 -11.85 7.44 7.03
C VAL A 141 -11.77 7.78 5.54
N PHE A 142 -10.72 8.47 5.13
CA PHE A 142 -10.55 8.86 3.74
C PHE A 142 -10.23 7.66 2.84
N GLU A 143 -10.79 7.66 1.64
CA GLU A 143 -10.67 6.53 0.70
C GLU A 143 -9.28 6.41 0.07
N LYS A 144 -8.59 7.53 -0.08
CA LYS A 144 -7.26 7.63 -0.73
C LYS A 144 -6.28 8.30 0.22
N ASN A 145 -4.99 8.20 -0.12
CA ASN A 145 -3.96 8.98 0.56
C ASN A 145 -4.38 10.45 0.62
N LYS A 146 -4.22 11.03 1.81
CA LYS A 146 -4.61 12.42 2.05
C LYS A 146 -3.39 13.32 1.86
N PRO A 147 -3.40 14.22 0.88
CA PRO A 147 -2.36 15.24 0.77
C PRO A 147 -2.34 16.15 2.01
N ILE A 148 -1.14 16.41 2.51
CA ILE A 148 -0.89 17.30 3.63
C ILE A 148 -0.13 18.50 3.10
N ALA A 149 -0.71 19.70 3.24
CA ALA A 149 -0.04 20.92 2.83
C ALA A 149 1.09 21.29 3.80
N TRP A 150 2.19 21.82 3.27
CA TRP A 150 3.22 22.43 4.09
C TRP A 150 2.66 23.67 4.80
N ALA A 151 2.88 23.75 6.10
CA ALA A 151 2.54 24.92 6.88
C ALA A 151 3.57 26.03 6.60
N THR A 152 3.16 27.02 5.81
CA THR A 152 3.98 28.21 5.49
C THR A 152 3.39 29.44 6.17
N ARG A 153 4.24 30.42 6.50
CA ARG A 153 3.76 31.71 7.06
C ARG A 153 2.90 32.48 6.06
N ASP A 154 3.32 32.45 4.79
CA ASP A 154 2.63 33.09 3.68
C ASP A 154 2.16 32.00 2.70
N SER A 155 0.86 31.87 2.55
CA SER A 155 0.21 30.83 1.76
C SER A 155 0.44 30.93 0.24
N THR A 156 1.18 31.93 -0.22
CA THR A 156 1.31 32.28 -1.66
C THR A 156 2.53 31.67 -2.35
N ASP A 157 3.58 31.32 -1.62
CA ASP A 157 4.84 30.86 -2.24
C ASP A 157 5.34 29.53 -1.66
N ILE A 158 4.70 28.43 -2.07
CA ILE A 158 5.28 27.10 -1.82
C ILE A 158 6.37 26.88 -2.87
N CYS A 159 7.62 26.73 -2.42
CA CYS A 159 8.73 26.38 -3.27
C CYS A 159 8.37 25.12 -4.10
N PRO A 160 8.50 25.15 -5.45
CA PRO A 160 8.09 24.03 -6.30
C PRO A 160 8.92 22.76 -6.10
N PHE A 161 10.02 22.85 -5.36
CA PHE A 161 10.87 21.72 -5.01
C PHE A 161 10.53 21.07 -3.67
N MET A 162 9.50 21.58 -2.96
CA MET A 162 9.04 20.93 -1.74
C MET A 162 8.43 19.57 -2.06
N PRO A 163 8.84 18.50 -1.34
CA PRO A 163 8.26 17.19 -1.55
C PRO A 163 6.78 17.16 -1.16
N SER A 164 5.99 16.38 -1.87
CA SER A 164 4.61 16.12 -1.46
C SER A 164 4.58 15.29 -0.17
N MET A 165 3.64 15.60 0.71
CA MET A 165 3.33 14.80 1.88
C MET A 165 1.95 14.18 1.69
N GLU A 166 1.85 12.87 1.90
CA GLU A 166 0.59 12.14 1.79
C GLU A 166 0.51 11.12 2.93
N ALA A 167 -0.56 11.22 3.73
CA ALA A 167 -0.83 10.24 4.77
C ALA A 167 -1.48 8.99 4.16
N ASP A 168 -1.02 7.81 4.56
CA ASP A 168 -1.58 6.53 4.13
C ASP A 168 -3.02 6.39 4.61
N ILE A 169 -3.28 6.66 5.88
CA ILE A 169 -4.59 6.58 6.49
C ILE A 169 -4.86 7.86 7.25
N TRP A 170 -5.98 8.49 6.93
CA TRP A 170 -6.43 9.73 7.54
C TRP A 170 -7.84 9.54 8.09
N ILE A 171 -8.02 9.74 9.40
CA ILE A 171 -9.29 9.54 10.10
C ILE A 171 -9.63 10.81 10.85
N GLU A 172 -10.79 11.37 10.57
CA GLU A 172 -11.33 12.54 11.28
C GLU A 172 -12.50 12.11 12.16
N THR A 173 -12.57 12.64 13.36
CA THR A 173 -13.81 12.55 14.16
C THR A 173 -14.70 13.74 13.88
N ILE A 174 -16.00 13.47 13.74
CA ILE A 174 -17.02 14.53 13.68
C ILE A 174 -17.61 14.66 15.08
N SER A 175 -17.48 15.84 15.67
CA SER A 175 -18.07 16.16 16.97
C SER A 175 -19.13 17.24 16.85
N ASP A 176 -20.28 17.00 17.44
CA ASP A 176 -21.37 17.98 17.54
C ASP A 176 -21.02 19.17 18.46
N VAL A 177 -19.98 19.03 19.28
CA VAL A 177 -19.58 19.98 20.33
C VAL A 177 -18.27 20.72 20.01
N GLY A 178 -17.77 20.61 18.78
CA GLY A 178 -16.60 21.39 18.30
C GLY A 178 -15.22 20.80 18.66
N SER A 179 -15.11 19.64 19.29
CA SER A 179 -13.82 18.97 19.56
C SER A 179 -13.59 17.83 18.57
N SER A 180 -13.08 18.15 17.38
CA SER A 180 -12.69 17.13 16.40
C SER A 180 -11.27 16.68 16.65
N ARG A 181 -11.03 15.37 16.52
CA ARG A 181 -9.70 14.74 16.59
C ARG A 181 -9.27 14.24 15.22
N LEU A 182 -7.98 14.24 15.01
CA LEU A 182 -7.35 13.73 13.79
C LEU A 182 -6.42 12.59 14.13
N PHE A 183 -6.56 11.47 13.41
CA PHE A 183 -5.66 10.33 13.48
C PHE A 183 -4.99 10.15 12.12
N ILE A 184 -3.66 10.18 12.12
CA ILE A 184 -2.80 9.96 10.96
C ILE A 184 -2.06 8.65 11.19
N ILE A 185 -2.33 7.62 10.39
CA ILE A 185 -1.64 6.33 10.52
C ILE A 185 -0.77 6.12 9.29
N ASP A 186 0.50 5.89 9.52
CA ASP A 186 1.51 5.56 8.53
C ASP A 186 1.84 4.07 8.69
N ALA A 187 1.42 3.26 7.72
CA ALA A 187 1.52 1.81 7.77
C ALA A 187 2.76 1.35 7.00
N LYS A 188 3.70 0.71 7.67
CA LYS A 188 4.98 0.31 7.12
C LYS A 188 5.20 -1.20 7.24
N TYR A 189 5.32 -1.89 6.11
CA TYR A 189 5.66 -3.30 6.09
C TYR A 189 7.17 -3.50 6.10
N TYR A 190 7.75 -3.53 7.28
CA TYR A 190 9.18 -3.81 7.46
C TYR A 190 9.41 -5.11 8.23
N ARG A 191 10.47 -5.83 7.86
CA ARG A 191 10.92 -7.00 8.61
C ARG A 191 11.28 -6.64 10.06
N GLU A 192 11.80 -5.44 10.29
CA GLU A 192 12.14 -4.93 11.62
C GLU A 192 11.60 -3.51 11.78
N ALA A 193 10.73 -3.32 12.75
CA ALA A 193 10.18 -2.01 13.12
C ALA A 193 11.25 -1.13 13.81
N LEU A 194 12.19 -1.77 14.50
CA LEU A 194 13.28 -1.11 15.20
C LEU A 194 14.58 -1.24 14.40
N ARG A 195 15.39 -0.19 14.44
CA ARG A 195 16.77 -0.22 13.99
C ARG A 195 17.61 -0.90 15.06
N ASP A 196 18.37 -1.94 14.67
CA ASP A 196 19.23 -2.72 15.57
C ASP A 196 18.49 -3.24 16.83
N GLY A 197 17.19 -3.50 16.72
CA GLY A 197 16.34 -3.99 17.79
C GLY A 197 16.13 -3.03 18.99
N SER A 198 16.61 -1.78 18.91
CA SER A 198 16.64 -0.86 20.05
C SER A 198 15.99 0.50 19.82
N LYS A 199 16.03 1.03 18.61
CA LYS A 199 15.53 2.39 18.31
C LYS A 199 14.57 2.37 17.13
N PHE A 200 13.57 3.22 17.17
CA PHE A 200 12.71 3.47 16.02
C PHE A 200 13.52 4.00 14.82
N LYS A 201 13.08 3.69 13.63
CA LYS A 201 13.68 4.24 12.41
C LYS A 201 13.45 5.74 12.36
N THR A 202 14.55 6.49 12.33
CA THR A 202 14.53 7.96 12.40
C THR A 202 13.71 8.58 11.28
N GLU A 203 13.84 8.04 10.08
CA GLU A 203 13.10 8.48 8.89
C GLU A 203 11.58 8.37 9.07
N ASN A 204 11.09 7.29 9.68
CA ASN A 204 9.66 7.10 9.93
C ASN A 204 9.14 8.07 11.02
N LEU A 205 9.94 8.29 12.07
CA LEU A 205 9.59 9.26 13.10
C LEU A 205 9.51 10.68 12.55
N TYR A 206 10.47 11.08 11.72
CA TYR A 206 10.45 12.40 11.10
C TYR A 206 9.29 12.55 10.13
N GLN A 207 8.96 11.51 9.38
CA GLN A 207 7.84 11.50 8.47
C GLN A 207 6.51 11.73 9.20
N ILE A 208 6.21 10.89 10.20
CA ILE A 208 4.95 11.00 10.95
C ILE A 208 4.86 12.31 11.74
N TYR A 209 5.98 12.74 12.37
CA TYR A 209 6.04 14.02 13.06
C TYR A 209 5.78 15.20 12.12
N SER A 210 6.38 15.18 10.93
CA SER A 210 6.13 16.19 9.89
C SER A 210 4.65 16.23 9.49
N TYR A 211 4.01 15.06 9.34
CA TYR A 211 2.60 14.98 9.03
C TYR A 211 1.73 15.58 10.12
N MET A 212 1.99 15.22 11.39
CA MET A 212 1.25 15.76 12.55
C MET A 212 1.40 17.28 12.66
N SER A 213 2.63 17.78 12.58
CA SER A 213 2.94 19.21 12.71
C SER A 213 2.28 20.03 11.60
N ASN A 214 2.40 19.61 10.35
CA ASN A 214 1.79 20.31 9.24
C ASN A 214 0.24 20.23 9.27
N ALA A 215 -0.31 19.08 9.61
CA ALA A 215 -1.77 18.91 9.75
C ALA A 215 -2.34 19.77 10.87
N ARG A 216 -1.66 19.86 12.02
CA ARG A 216 -2.03 20.70 13.14
C ARG A 216 -2.00 22.17 12.76
N THR A 217 -0.93 22.65 12.15
CA THR A 217 -0.77 24.06 11.76
C THR A 217 -1.79 24.46 10.70
N ALA A 218 -2.01 23.64 9.68
CA ALA A 218 -3.00 23.90 8.63
C ALA A 218 -4.46 23.87 9.13
N SER A 219 -4.70 23.29 10.30
CA SER A 219 -6.04 23.02 10.83
C SER A 219 -6.23 23.50 12.28
N LEU A 220 -5.51 24.55 12.69
CA LEU A 220 -5.49 25.05 14.08
C LEU A 220 -6.89 25.27 14.69
N THR A 221 -7.90 25.51 13.88
CA THR A 221 -9.28 25.70 14.32
C THR A 221 -10.15 24.45 14.18
N LYS A 222 -9.67 23.44 13.45
CA LYS A 222 -10.48 22.24 13.13
C LYS A 222 -10.24 21.10 14.10
N PHE A 223 -8.99 20.84 14.47
CA PHE A 223 -8.64 19.71 15.31
C PHE A 223 -8.05 20.17 16.64
N HIS A 224 -8.63 19.71 17.74
CA HIS A 224 -8.09 19.95 19.09
C HIS A 224 -6.91 19.04 19.38
N GLU A 225 -6.98 17.82 18.90
CA GLU A 225 -5.98 16.79 19.11
C GLU A 225 -5.57 16.16 17.79
N VAL A 226 -4.27 15.89 17.66
CA VAL A 226 -3.69 15.17 16.52
C VAL A 226 -2.95 13.96 17.05
N HIS A 227 -3.30 12.79 16.56
CA HIS A 227 -2.66 11.52 16.88
C HIS A 227 -1.94 11.00 15.65
N GLY A 228 -0.64 10.74 15.78
CA GLY A 228 0.15 10.05 14.76
C GLY A 228 0.37 8.60 15.17
N CYS A 229 0.29 7.65 14.26
CA CYS A 229 0.57 6.26 14.53
C CYS A 229 1.50 5.66 13.47
N LEU A 230 2.58 5.05 13.90
CA LEU A 230 3.38 4.13 13.09
C LEU A 230 2.86 2.72 13.31
N LEU A 231 2.30 2.12 12.27
CA LEU A 231 1.74 0.77 12.30
C LEU A 231 2.64 -0.20 11.55
N TYR A 232 3.08 -1.26 12.23
CA TYR A 232 3.95 -2.29 11.66
C TYR A 232 3.31 -3.68 11.79
N PRO A 233 3.62 -4.64 10.91
CA PRO A 233 3.37 -6.04 11.20
C PRO A 233 4.25 -6.47 12.38
N LEU A 234 3.72 -7.38 13.21
CA LEU A 234 4.49 -8.00 14.29
C LEU A 234 5.57 -8.88 13.67
N ASN A 235 6.81 -8.57 13.99
CA ASN A 235 7.95 -9.42 13.67
C ASN A 235 8.87 -9.46 14.90
N GLY A 236 8.77 -10.53 15.66
CA GLY A 236 9.50 -10.75 16.88
C GLY A 236 8.93 -9.98 18.09
N ARG A 237 9.21 -8.69 18.22
CA ARG A 237 8.79 -7.89 19.38
C ARG A 237 7.48 -7.15 19.14
N ARG A 238 6.52 -7.32 20.06
CA ARG A 238 5.31 -6.50 20.11
C ARG A 238 5.65 -5.09 20.59
N LEU A 239 5.22 -4.08 19.84
CA LEU A 239 5.35 -2.67 20.20
C LEU A 239 3.97 -2.09 20.52
N CYS A 240 3.89 -1.40 21.66
CA CYS A 240 2.70 -0.68 22.11
C CYS A 240 3.20 0.54 22.91
N GLU A 241 3.78 1.51 22.20
CA GLU A 241 4.47 2.65 22.81
C GLU A 241 3.69 3.94 22.53
N ASP A 242 3.61 4.82 23.52
CA ASP A 242 2.95 6.11 23.45
C ASP A 242 3.90 7.22 23.89
N VAL A 243 3.96 8.28 23.09
CA VAL A 243 4.81 9.45 23.36
C VAL A 243 3.98 10.70 23.16
N VAL A 244 3.89 11.53 24.20
CA VAL A 244 3.25 12.84 24.11
C VAL A 244 4.27 13.85 23.59
N LEU A 245 3.94 14.49 22.46
CA LEU A 245 4.73 15.52 21.81
C LEU A 245 4.03 16.88 21.88
N SER A 246 4.73 17.94 21.51
CA SER A 246 4.13 19.30 21.43
C SER A 246 2.97 19.38 20.44
N GLU A 247 3.04 18.57 19.37
CA GLU A 247 2.06 18.58 18.27
C GLU A 247 0.88 17.62 18.48
N GLY A 248 0.97 16.75 19.49
CA GLY A 248 -0.04 15.74 19.77
C GLY A 248 0.57 14.44 20.29
N SER A 249 -0.14 13.34 20.20
CA SER A 249 0.31 12.04 20.68
C SER A 249 0.82 11.17 19.53
N LEU A 250 2.01 10.60 19.71
CA LEU A 250 2.60 9.64 18.79
C LEU A 250 2.46 8.23 19.36
N HIS A 251 1.94 7.34 18.56
CA HIS A 251 1.75 5.93 18.90
C HIS A 251 2.60 5.04 17.98
N VAL A 252 3.17 3.98 18.54
CA VAL A 252 3.84 2.95 17.75
C VAL A 252 3.22 1.62 18.09
N ARG A 253 2.69 0.94 17.07
CA ARG A 253 1.90 -0.28 17.24
C ARG A 253 2.35 -1.36 16.27
N THR A 254 2.20 -2.62 16.72
CA THR A 254 2.37 -3.79 15.87
C THR A 254 1.08 -4.61 15.84
N VAL A 255 0.81 -5.22 14.69
CA VAL A 255 -0.31 -6.16 14.49
C VAL A 255 0.25 -7.51 14.02
N ASP A 256 -0.22 -8.59 14.65
CA ASP A 256 0.17 -9.94 14.28
C ASP A 256 -0.68 -10.43 13.10
N LEU A 257 -0.07 -10.40 11.90
CA LEU A 257 -0.73 -10.80 10.67
C LEU A 257 -0.77 -12.33 10.48
N ASP A 258 0.00 -13.10 11.27
CA ASP A 258 0.00 -14.56 11.25
C ASP A 258 -1.09 -15.15 12.16
N ALA A 259 -1.76 -14.30 12.95
CA ALA A 259 -2.87 -14.69 13.81
C ALA A 259 -4.15 -14.99 13.02
N SER A 260 -5.16 -15.56 13.69
CA SER A 260 -6.48 -15.73 13.07
C SER A 260 -7.08 -14.38 12.66
N TRP A 261 -8.00 -14.39 11.67
CA TRP A 261 -8.66 -13.15 11.24
C TRP A 261 -9.36 -12.42 12.41
N GLN A 262 -10.01 -13.15 13.30
CA GLN A 262 -10.67 -12.60 14.47
C GLN A 262 -9.68 -11.88 15.41
N ASP A 263 -8.50 -12.47 15.58
CA ASP A 263 -7.44 -11.87 16.40
C ASP A 263 -6.84 -10.65 15.72
N VAL A 264 -6.63 -10.67 14.40
CA VAL A 264 -6.18 -9.50 13.62
C VAL A 264 -7.20 -8.37 13.73
N GLU A 265 -8.49 -8.67 13.54
CA GLU A 265 -9.58 -7.71 13.69
C GLU A 265 -9.59 -7.08 15.08
N SER A 266 -9.50 -7.91 16.14
CA SER A 266 -9.45 -7.46 17.52
C SER A 266 -8.25 -6.54 17.78
N GLN A 267 -7.05 -6.95 17.35
CA GLN A 267 -5.84 -6.16 17.52
C GLN A 267 -5.91 -4.80 16.81
N MET A 268 -6.41 -4.78 15.57
CA MET A 268 -6.56 -3.53 14.81
C MET A 268 -7.53 -2.55 15.49
N LEU A 269 -8.62 -3.08 16.05
CA LEU A 269 -9.59 -2.29 16.81
C LEU A 269 -9.01 -1.80 18.14
N GLU A 270 -8.28 -2.64 18.87
CA GLU A 270 -7.60 -2.28 20.11
C GLU A 270 -6.55 -1.19 19.89
N ILE A 271 -5.79 -1.27 18.79
CA ILE A 271 -4.84 -0.23 18.38
C ILE A 271 -5.55 1.12 18.24
N PHE A 272 -6.68 1.14 17.51
CA PHE A 272 -7.44 2.38 17.32
C PHE A 272 -8.05 2.87 18.64
N ASN A 273 -8.64 1.98 19.43
CA ASN A 273 -9.22 2.34 20.73
C ASN A 273 -8.19 2.91 21.69
N GLY A 274 -6.97 2.37 21.72
CA GLY A 274 -5.87 2.89 22.52
C GLY A 274 -5.45 4.31 22.14
N MET A 275 -5.57 4.68 20.86
CA MET A 275 -5.34 6.06 20.40
C MET A 275 -6.52 6.99 20.70
N ASP A 276 -7.74 6.47 20.68
CA ASP A 276 -8.99 7.23 20.82
C ASP A 276 -9.34 7.54 22.28
N CYS A 277 -8.83 6.76 23.23
CA CYS A 277 -9.07 6.92 24.67
C CYS A 277 -7.99 7.72 25.41
N GLY A 278 -6.88 8.05 24.75
CA GLY A 278 -5.80 8.92 25.30
C GLY A 278 -6.09 10.34 24.95
#